data_3001f0d2a0553e3e8ad0be0dfe5a5bf1
#
_entry.id   3001f0d2a0553e3e8ad0be0dfe5a5bf1
#
_cell.length_a   1.000
_cell.length_b   1.000
_cell.length_c   1.000
_cell.angle_alpha   90.00
_cell.angle_beta   90.00
_cell.angle_gamma   90.00
#
_symmetry.space_group_name_H-M   'P 1'
#
loop_
_entity.id
_entity.type
_entity.pdbx_description
1 polymer ?
#
loop_
_entity_poly.entity_id
_entity_poly.type
_entity_poly.pdbx_seq_one_letter_code
_entity_poly.pdbx_strand_id
1 'polypeptide(L)'
;MRGAKMKPEKVRLFIKPFCGWCDEAREWLEGRGIQYETLDVTADRAAWKEMTRLSGQTLAPVIEVDGEVLADFDTGQLEVFWNELGPK
;
A
#
# COMPACT_ATOMS: atom_id res chain seq x y z
N MET A 1 20.78 -13.38 7.75
CA MET A 1 20.48 -13.04 7.58
C MET A 1 19.78 -12.53 7.47
N ARG A 2 19.73 -12.60 7.48
CA ARG A 2 19.23 -12.14 7.33
C ARG A 2 18.43 -11.65 7.33
N GLY A 3 18.92 -11.75 6.72
CA GLY A 3 17.87 -11.08 6.40
C GLY A 3 16.77 -11.14 7.28
N ALA A 4 16.97 -11.31 8.28
CA ALA A 4 15.90 -11.35 9.17
C ALA A 4 14.86 -10.30 8.85
N LYS A 5 15.22 -9.30 8.08
CA LYS A 5 14.24 -8.28 7.87
C LYS A 5 13.84 -8.24 6.42
N MET A 6 12.56 -8.26 6.22
CA MET A 6 12.04 -8.18 4.89
C MET A 6 12.23 -6.78 4.34
N LYS A 7 12.72 -6.73 3.13
CA LYS A 7 12.91 -5.47 2.44
C LYS A 7 12.24 -5.58 1.10
N PRO A 8 11.00 -5.14 0.99
CA PRO A 8 10.27 -5.31 -0.26
C PRO A 8 10.94 -4.56 -1.40
N GLU A 9 10.89 -5.14 -2.58
CA GLU A 9 11.46 -4.50 -3.75
C GLU A 9 10.54 -3.44 -4.31
N LYS A 10 9.24 -3.62 -4.18
CA LYS A 10 8.29 -2.70 -4.79
C LYS A 10 7.09 -2.52 -3.90
N VAL A 11 6.84 -1.28 -3.53
CA VAL A 11 5.66 -0.92 -2.75
C VAL A 11 4.93 0.17 -3.52
N ARG A 12 3.66 -0.07 -3.85
CA ARG A 12 2.82 0.90 -4.53
C ARG A 12 1.60 1.19 -3.68
N LEU A 13 1.33 2.47 -3.45
CA LEU A 13 0.16 2.90 -2.69
C LEU A 13 -0.76 3.68 -3.62
N PHE A 14 -1.96 3.15 -3.83
CA PHE A 14 -2.97 3.79 -4.67
C PHE A 14 -3.83 4.67 -3.78
N ILE A 15 -3.95 5.94 -4.14
CA ILE A 15 -4.59 6.95 -3.29
C ILE A 15 -5.61 7.75 -4.08
N LYS A 16 -6.44 8.48 -3.33
CA LYS A 16 -7.33 9.51 -3.87
C LYS A 16 -7.07 10.80 -3.10
N PRO A 17 -7.35 11.96 -3.70
CA PRO A 17 -7.27 13.22 -2.97
C PRO A 17 -8.32 13.26 -1.86
N PHE A 18 -8.04 14.03 -0.82
CA PHE A 18 -8.96 14.22 0.30
C PHE A 18 -9.33 12.92 0.98
N CYS A 19 -8.37 12.03 1.10
CA CYS A 19 -8.59 10.73 1.69
C CYS A 19 -7.76 10.65 2.97
N GLY A 20 -8.43 10.72 4.13
CA GLY A 20 -7.73 10.68 5.40
C GLY A 20 -7.00 9.37 5.63
N TRP A 21 -7.64 8.27 5.25
CA TRP A 21 -6.99 6.95 5.39
C TRP A 21 -5.75 6.82 4.51
N CYS A 22 -5.79 7.46 3.33
CA CYS A 22 -4.63 7.49 2.44
C CYS A 22 -3.48 8.24 3.08
N ASP A 23 -3.79 9.39 3.70
CA ASP A 23 -2.77 10.20 4.37
C ASP A 23 -2.16 9.45 5.53
N GLU A 24 -2.97 8.74 6.31
CA GLU A 24 -2.47 7.97 7.43
C GLU A 24 -1.58 6.82 6.96
N ALA A 25 -1.95 6.18 5.85
CA ALA A 25 -1.11 5.13 5.29
C ALA A 25 0.25 5.66 4.89
N ARG A 26 0.28 6.84 4.27
CA ARG A 26 1.54 7.45 3.87
C ARG A 26 2.41 7.77 5.07
N GLU A 27 1.81 8.35 6.12
CA GLU A 27 2.56 8.66 7.33
C GLU A 27 3.12 7.40 7.98
N TRP A 28 2.34 6.34 7.98
CA TRP A 28 2.77 5.06 8.55
C TRP A 28 4.01 4.53 7.82
N LEU A 29 3.96 4.57 6.48
CA LEU A 29 5.07 4.08 5.66
C LEU A 29 6.32 4.95 5.86
N GLU A 30 6.12 6.27 5.86
CA GLU A 30 7.24 7.19 6.01
C GLU A 30 7.86 7.09 7.38
N GLY A 31 7.04 6.89 8.41
CA GLY A 31 7.55 6.75 9.76
C GLY A 31 8.40 5.52 9.95
N ARG A 32 8.24 4.52 9.10
CA ARG A 32 9.05 3.30 9.16
C ARG A 32 10.18 3.30 8.15
N GLY A 33 10.37 4.41 7.43
CA GLY A 33 11.45 4.50 6.45
C GLY A 33 11.25 3.63 5.23
N ILE A 34 10.00 3.28 4.92
CA ILE A 34 9.70 2.43 3.78
C ILE A 34 9.59 3.30 2.55
N GLN A 35 10.28 2.92 1.49
CA GLN A 35 10.19 3.61 0.21
C GLN A 35 9.00 3.06 -0.56
N TYR A 36 8.22 3.95 -1.14
CA TYR A 36 7.02 3.54 -1.84
C TYR A 36 6.69 4.55 -2.94
N GLU A 37 5.90 4.09 -3.90
CA GLU A 37 5.40 4.92 -4.99
C GLU A 37 3.92 5.19 -4.74
N THR A 38 3.50 6.45 -4.89
CA THR A 38 2.08 6.79 -4.80
C THR A 38 1.49 6.95 -6.19
N LEU A 39 0.26 6.46 -6.35
CA LEU A 39 -0.45 6.59 -7.61
C LEU A 39 -1.84 7.12 -7.31
N ASP A 40 -2.13 8.32 -7.84
CA ASP A 40 -3.42 8.96 -7.66
C ASP A 40 -4.37 8.42 -8.73
N VAL A 41 -5.33 7.61 -8.29
CA VAL A 41 -6.20 6.91 -9.23
C VAL A 41 -7.25 7.83 -9.85
N THR A 42 -7.41 9.04 -9.31
CA THR A 42 -8.33 10.00 -9.93
C THR A 42 -7.65 10.80 -11.01
N ALA A 43 -6.33 10.88 -10.99
CA ALA A 43 -5.56 11.64 -11.97
C ALA A 43 -4.99 10.77 -13.08
N ASP A 44 -4.94 9.46 -12.89
CA ASP A 44 -4.28 8.54 -13.81
C ASP A 44 -5.18 7.35 -14.06
N ARG A 45 -5.70 7.25 -15.28
CA ARG A 45 -6.62 6.17 -15.62
C ARG A 45 -5.94 4.80 -15.52
N ALA A 46 -4.67 4.72 -15.87
CA ALA A 46 -3.94 3.47 -15.77
C ALA A 46 -3.82 3.02 -14.32
N ALA A 47 -3.60 3.98 -13.41
CA ALA A 47 -3.54 3.67 -11.99
C ALA A 47 -4.90 3.18 -11.47
N TRP A 48 -5.99 3.80 -11.93
CA TRP A 48 -7.33 3.34 -11.56
C TRP A 48 -7.55 1.91 -11.99
N LYS A 49 -7.21 1.59 -13.24
CA LYS A 49 -7.39 0.24 -13.77
C LYS A 49 -6.54 -0.76 -13.01
N GLU A 50 -5.33 -0.39 -12.68
CA GLU A 50 -4.43 -1.27 -11.95
C GLU A 50 -4.97 -1.54 -10.54
N MET A 51 -5.43 -0.49 -9.86
CA MET A 51 -5.99 -0.65 -8.52
C MET A 51 -7.18 -1.59 -8.52
N THR A 52 -8.10 -1.41 -9.48
CA THR A 52 -9.29 -2.23 -9.53
C THR A 52 -8.96 -3.66 -9.93
N ARG A 53 -7.97 -3.84 -10.81
CA ARG A 53 -7.54 -5.18 -11.19
C ARG A 53 -6.94 -5.93 -10.01
N LEU A 54 -6.11 -5.25 -9.24
CA LEU A 54 -5.41 -5.88 -8.11
C LEU A 54 -6.35 -6.17 -6.95
N SER A 55 -7.27 -5.25 -6.66
CA SER A 55 -8.05 -5.32 -5.43
C SER A 55 -9.49 -5.80 -5.66
N GLY A 56 -9.96 -5.75 -6.90
CA GLY A 56 -11.34 -6.15 -7.19
C GLY A 56 -12.39 -5.17 -6.68
N GLN A 57 -11.97 -3.95 -6.32
CA GLN A 57 -12.88 -2.95 -5.78
C GLN A 57 -12.34 -1.56 -6.08
N THR A 58 -13.05 -0.50 -5.67
CA THR A 58 -12.73 0.86 -6.09
C THR A 58 -12.42 1.81 -4.94
N LEU A 59 -12.30 1.32 -3.73
CA LEU A 59 -12.03 2.17 -2.58
C LEU A 59 -10.54 2.28 -2.32
N ALA A 60 -10.09 3.45 -1.91
CA ALA A 60 -8.70 3.69 -1.54
C ALA A 60 -8.62 3.83 -0.02
N PRO A 61 -7.46 3.61 0.57
CA PRO A 61 -6.20 3.26 -0.08
C PRO A 61 -6.12 1.79 -0.44
N VAL A 62 -5.28 1.48 -1.44
CA VAL A 62 -4.90 0.10 -1.77
C VAL A 62 -3.38 0.08 -1.80
N ILE A 63 -2.79 -0.94 -1.16
CA ILE A 63 -1.34 -1.09 -1.18
C ILE A 63 -0.98 -2.42 -1.79
N GLU A 64 0.05 -2.40 -2.63
CA GLU A 64 0.62 -3.62 -3.20
C GLU A 64 2.08 -3.70 -2.79
N VAL A 65 2.46 -4.81 -2.18
CA VAL A 65 3.83 -5.04 -1.73
C VAL A 65 4.30 -6.34 -2.38
N ASP A 66 5.14 -6.21 -3.41
CA ASP A 66 5.69 -7.35 -4.14
C ASP A 66 4.62 -8.35 -4.53
N GLY A 67 3.48 -7.85 -5.00
CA GLY A 67 2.39 -8.69 -5.46
C GLY A 67 1.31 -8.99 -4.45
N GLU A 68 1.55 -8.73 -3.17
CA GLU A 68 0.54 -8.91 -2.13
C GLU A 68 -0.26 -7.63 -2.00
N VAL A 69 -1.58 -7.75 -1.85
CA VAL A 69 -2.48 -6.59 -1.93
C VAL A 69 -3.35 -6.52 -0.68
N LEU A 70 -3.47 -5.30 -0.15
CA LEU A 70 -4.42 -4.99 0.91
C LEU A 70 -5.26 -3.80 0.44
N ALA A 71 -6.57 -3.89 0.58
CA ALA A 71 -7.48 -2.88 0.05
C ALA A 71 -8.35 -2.31 1.15
N ASP A 72 -8.63 -1.00 1.05
CA ASP A 72 -9.60 -0.32 1.91
C ASP A 72 -9.27 -0.56 3.37
N PHE A 73 -8.10 -0.08 3.80
CA PHE A 73 -7.55 -0.43 5.10
C PHE A 73 -7.26 0.81 5.94
N ASP A 74 -7.19 0.59 7.26
CA ASP A 74 -6.62 1.57 8.18
C ASP A 74 -5.21 1.14 8.58
N THR A 75 -4.54 1.95 9.40
CA THR A 75 -3.15 1.66 9.75
C THR A 75 -3.02 0.44 10.65
N GLY A 76 -4.06 0.11 11.41
CA GLY A 76 -4.04 -1.12 12.20
C GLY A 76 -4.04 -2.35 11.31
N GLN A 77 -4.87 -2.33 10.28
CA GLN A 77 -4.91 -3.42 9.31
C GLN A 77 -3.62 -3.47 8.50
N LEU A 78 -3.05 -2.31 8.19
CA LEU A 78 -1.78 -2.25 7.48
C LEU A 78 -0.66 -2.87 8.29
N GLU A 79 -0.64 -2.63 9.59
CA GLU A 79 0.40 -3.20 10.43
C GLU A 79 0.30 -4.73 10.47
N VAL A 80 -0.90 -5.28 10.58
CA VAL A 80 -1.09 -6.72 10.56
C VAL A 80 -0.63 -7.29 9.23
N PHE A 81 -1.04 -6.65 8.14
CA PHE A 81 -0.66 -7.07 6.80
C PHE A 81 0.86 -7.09 6.65
N TRP A 82 1.52 -6.02 7.10
CA TRP A 82 2.97 -5.90 6.99
C TRP A 82 3.68 -6.98 7.79
N ASN A 83 3.19 -7.25 8.99
CA ASN A 83 3.80 -8.28 9.82
C ASN A 83 3.68 -9.65 9.19
N GLU A 84 2.59 -9.90 8.49
CA GLU A 84 2.39 -11.19 7.81
C GLU A 84 3.27 -11.33 6.59
N LEU A 85 3.71 -10.22 6.00
CA LEU A 85 4.66 -10.25 4.88
C LEU A 85 6.09 -10.50 5.34
N GLY A 86 6.36 -10.27 6.60
CA GLY A 86 7.72 -10.34 7.11
C GLY A 86 8.32 -11.72 6.97
N PRO A 87 9.59 -11.83 7.25
CA PRO A 87 10.25 -13.12 7.15
C PRO A 87 9.63 -14.12 8.10
N LYS A 88 9.50 -15.32 7.63
CA LYS A 88 8.91 -16.40 8.42
C LYS A 88 9.98 -17.16 9.18
#